data_a99a240567838979cb7d8f92b65c2cb9
#
_entry.id   a99a240567838979cb7d8f92b65c2cb9
#
_cell.length_a   1.000
_cell.length_b   1.000
_cell.length_c   1.000
_cell.angle_alpha   90.00
_cell.angle_beta   90.00
_cell.angle_gamma   90.00
#
_symmetry.space_group_name_H-M   'P 1'
#
loop_
_entity.id
_entity.type
_entity.pdbx_description
1 polymer ?
#
loop_
_entity_poly.entity_id
_entity_poly.type
_entity_poly.pdbx_seq_one_letter_code
_entity_poly.pdbx_strand_id
1 'polypeptide(L)' 'ETEFDVGEERVELRVTVETTGKTGCEMEALEGVTTGLNVVWDMVKAAEKDESGNYPDTRIENVRVVEKAKRPLET' A
#
# COMPACT_ATOMS: atom_id res chain seq x y z
N GLU A 1 -11.38 -0.03 1.07
CA GLU A 1 -11.10 1.22 1.79
C GLU A 1 -9.60 1.50 1.80
N THR A 2 -9.25 2.74 1.55
CA THR A 2 -7.85 3.15 1.45
C THR A 2 -7.60 4.30 2.41
N GLU A 3 -6.54 4.17 3.19
CA GLU A 3 -6.14 5.21 4.13
C GLU A 3 -4.70 5.59 3.89
N PHE A 4 -4.45 6.90 3.85
CA PHE A 4 -3.11 7.45 3.76
C PHE A 4 -2.77 8.19 5.04
N ASP A 5 -1.56 7.98 5.52
CA ASP A 5 -1.03 8.75 6.63
C ASP A 5 0.28 9.37 6.18
N VAL A 6 0.30 10.69 6.06
CA VAL A 6 1.44 11.43 5.53
C VAL A 6 2.21 12.05 6.68
N GLY A 7 3.42 11.57 6.89
CA GLY A 7 4.34 12.14 7.88
C GLY A 7 5.39 13.02 7.21
N GLU A 8 6.34 13.50 7.99
CA GLU A 8 7.40 14.36 7.47
C GLU A 8 8.37 13.61 6.56
N GLU A 9 8.65 12.36 6.88
CA GLU A 9 9.66 11.58 6.17
C GLU A 9 9.11 10.35 5.49
N ARG A 10 7.81 10.08 5.64
CA ARG A 10 7.22 8.88 5.04
C ARG A 10 5.73 9.03 4.84
N VAL A 11 5.23 8.19 3.95
CA VAL A 11 3.81 8.02 3.73
C VAL A 11 3.49 6.56 4.04
N GLU A 12 2.50 6.34 4.89
CA GLU A 12 1.96 5.01 5.12
C GLU A 12 0.67 4.85 4.37
N LEU A 13 0.49 3.69 3.77
CA LEU A 13 -0.72 3.38 3.03
C LEU A 13 -1.32 2.09 3.59
N ARG A 14 -2.59 2.13 3.92
CA ARG A 14 -3.35 0.96 4.32
C ARG A 14 -4.50 0.76 3.36
N VAL A 15 -4.62 -0.43 2.85
CA VAL A 15 -5.73 -0.82 1.99
C VAL A 15 -6.50 -1.95 2.65
N THR A 16 -7.80 -1.78 2.77
CA THR A 16 -8.68 -2.80 3.34
C THR A 16 -9.63 -3.27 2.24
N VAL A 17 -9.66 -4.57 2.04
CA VAL A 17 -10.54 -5.20 1.06
C VAL A 17 -11.43 -6.19 1.78
N GLU A 18 -12.70 -6.12 1.53
CA GLU A 18 -13.67 -7.07 2.07
C GLU A 18 -14.36 -7.78 0.92
N THR A 19 -14.61 -9.06 1.12
CA THR A 19 -15.36 -9.84 0.17
C THR A 19 -16.28 -10.78 0.92
N THR A 20 -17.44 -11.02 0.37
CA THR A 20 -18.30 -12.07 0.86
C THR A 20 -18.09 -13.29 -0.01
N GLY A 21 -17.96 -14.43 0.62
CA GLY A 21 -17.80 -15.66 -0.11
C GLY A 21 -16.69 -16.50 0.46
N LYS A 22 -15.98 -17.12 -0.38
CA LYS A 22 -15.25 -18.33 -0.11
C LYS A 22 -13.76 -18.19 0.06
N THR A 23 -13.14 -17.29 -0.61
CA THR A 23 -11.69 -17.18 -0.56
C THR A 23 -11.24 -15.85 0.02
N GLY A 24 -10.01 -15.81 0.48
CA GLY A 24 -9.44 -14.58 0.98
C GLY A 24 -9.21 -13.57 -0.13
N CYS A 25 -8.97 -12.33 0.27
CA CYS A 25 -8.74 -11.24 -0.65
C CYS A 25 -7.42 -10.50 -0.36
N GLU A 26 -6.48 -11.19 0.30
CA GLU A 26 -5.19 -10.58 0.62
C GLU A 26 -4.39 -10.19 -0.63
N MET A 27 -4.55 -10.94 -1.71
CA MET A 27 -3.83 -10.61 -2.95
C MET A 27 -4.33 -9.30 -3.54
N GLU A 28 -5.63 -9.07 -3.50
CA GLU A 28 -6.22 -7.82 -3.97
C GLU A 28 -5.75 -6.65 -3.10
N ALA A 29 -5.66 -6.85 -1.79
CA ALA A 29 -5.18 -5.83 -0.89
C ALA A 29 -3.71 -5.51 -1.14
N LEU A 30 -2.87 -6.53 -1.33
CA LEU A 30 -1.45 -6.35 -1.64
C LEU A 30 -1.26 -5.63 -2.96
N GLU A 31 -2.04 -5.99 -3.96
CA GLU A 31 -2.00 -5.30 -5.24
C GLU A 31 -2.38 -3.83 -5.09
N GLY A 32 -3.43 -3.56 -4.33
CA GLY A 32 -3.87 -2.19 -4.08
C GLY A 32 -2.81 -1.36 -3.37
N VAL A 33 -2.18 -1.91 -2.35
CA VAL A 33 -1.11 -1.22 -1.62
C VAL A 33 0.09 -0.95 -2.53
N THR A 34 0.51 -1.94 -3.28
CA THR A 34 1.68 -1.81 -4.16
C THR A 34 1.42 -0.76 -5.22
N THR A 35 0.26 -0.82 -5.86
CA THR A 35 -0.11 0.16 -6.87
C THR A 35 -0.20 1.56 -6.28
N GLY A 36 -0.81 1.69 -5.10
CA GLY A 36 -0.94 2.98 -4.43
C GLY A 36 0.41 3.58 -4.09
N LEU A 37 1.35 2.78 -3.61
CA LEU A 37 2.69 3.26 -3.30
C LEU A 37 3.45 3.66 -4.56
N ASN A 38 3.24 2.96 -5.66
CA ASN A 38 3.83 3.35 -6.94
C ASN A 38 3.31 4.70 -7.41
N VAL A 39 2.03 4.96 -7.19
CA VAL A 39 1.44 6.26 -7.52
C VAL A 39 2.05 7.37 -6.67
N VAL A 40 2.21 7.12 -5.36
CA VAL A 40 2.87 8.09 -4.47
C VAL A 40 4.29 8.36 -4.94
N TRP A 41 5.03 7.34 -5.29
CA TRP A 41 6.39 7.49 -5.83
C TRP A 41 6.39 8.39 -7.05
N ASP A 42 5.49 8.14 -7.98
CA ASP A 42 5.39 8.94 -9.19
C ASP A 42 5.10 10.42 -8.88
N MET A 43 4.28 10.67 -7.87
CA MET A 43 3.94 12.02 -7.47
C MET A 43 5.09 12.78 -6.83
N VAL A 44 5.98 12.10 -6.11
CA VAL A 44 7.08 12.76 -5.39
C VAL A 44 8.42 12.65 -6.09
N LYS A 45 8.49 11.94 -7.19
CA LYS A 45 9.78 11.59 -7.82
C LYS A 45 10.64 12.79 -8.17
N ALA A 46 10.04 13.88 -8.58
CA ALA A 46 10.81 15.08 -8.95
C ALA A 46 11.54 15.68 -7.74
N ALA A 47 10.92 15.61 -6.57
CA ALA A 47 11.53 16.11 -5.34
C ALA A 47 12.55 15.16 -4.75
N GLU A 48 12.37 13.85 -4.96
CA GLU A 48 13.21 12.83 -4.35
C GLU A 48 14.43 12.45 -5.20
N LYS A 49 14.35 12.69 -6.49
CA LYS A 49 15.41 12.32 -7.42
C LYS A 49 16.63 13.21 -7.23
N ASP A 50 17.81 12.62 -7.20
CA ASP A 50 19.05 13.39 -7.14
C ASP A 50 19.49 13.85 -8.54
N GLU A 51 20.64 14.53 -8.60
CA GLU A 51 21.17 15.07 -9.85
C GLU A 51 21.49 14.00 -10.88
N SER A 52 21.79 12.79 -10.43
CA SER A 52 22.10 11.67 -11.32
C SER A 52 20.87 10.91 -11.77
N GLY A 53 19.69 11.27 -11.28
CA GLY A 53 18.46 10.57 -11.59
C GLY A 53 18.21 9.37 -10.69
N ASN A 54 18.93 9.27 -9.58
CA ASN A 54 18.76 8.19 -8.62
C ASN A 54 17.94 8.64 -7.41
N TYR A 55 17.54 7.68 -6.58
CA TYR A 55 16.70 7.92 -5.41
C TYR A 55 17.42 7.41 -4.15
N PRO A 56 18.38 8.19 -3.61
CA PRO A 56 19.17 7.71 -2.49
C PRO A 56 18.40 7.51 -1.19
N ASP A 57 17.31 8.23 -1.02
CA ASP A 57 16.56 8.21 0.24
C ASP A 57 15.16 7.63 0.13
N THR A 58 14.74 7.29 -1.08
CA THR A 58 13.36 6.87 -1.32
C THR A 58 13.27 5.37 -1.50
N ARG A 59 12.35 4.74 -0.79
CA ARG A 59 12.12 3.31 -0.96
C ARG A 59 10.70 2.96 -0.54
N ILE A 60 10.24 1.86 -1.08
CA ILE A 60 8.99 1.23 -0.65
C ILE A 60 9.39 0.07 0.24
N GLU A 61 8.87 0.04 1.44
CA GLU A 61 9.23 -1.01 2.39
C GLU A 61 8.05 -1.47 3.20
N ASN A 62 8.22 -2.60 3.86
CA ASN A 62 7.28 -3.12 4.84
C ASN A 62 5.87 -3.38 4.27
N VAL A 63 5.81 -3.78 3.02
CA VAL A 63 4.54 -4.19 2.41
C VAL A 63 4.17 -5.55 2.97
N ARG A 64 3.01 -5.64 3.60
CA ARG A 64 2.59 -6.87 4.28
C ARG A 64 1.11 -6.88 4.56
N VAL A 65 0.60 -8.05 4.84
CA VAL A 65 -0.76 -8.21 5.33
C VAL A 65 -0.75 -7.97 6.83
N VAL A 66 -1.46 -6.95 7.27
CA VAL A 66 -1.52 -6.57 8.68
C VAL A 66 -2.57 -7.42 9.42
N GLU A 67 -3.69 -7.66 8.77
CA GLU A 67 -4.77 -8.40 9.37
C GLU A 67 -5.52 -9.19 8.30
N LYS A 68 -5.85 -10.41 8.62
CA LYS A 68 -6.68 -11.25 7.77
C LYS A 68 -7.73 -11.90 8.66
N ALA A 69 -8.98 -11.55 8.41
CA ALA A 69 -10.08 -12.09 9.20
C ALA A 69 -11.10 -12.73 8.28
N LYS A 70 -11.60 -13.88 8.70
CA LYS A 70 -12.70 -14.56 8.03
C LYS A 70 -13.91 -14.57 8.94
N ARG A 71 -15.05 -14.23 8.38
CA ARG A 71 -16.30 -14.39 9.10
C ARG A 71 -16.96 -15.69 8.68
N PRO A 72 -17.53 -16.43 9.62
CA PRO A 72 -18.33 -17.59 9.23
C PRO A 72 -19.48 -17.14 8.36
N LEU A 73 -19.86 -17.98 7.41
CA LEU A 73 -21.05 -17.73 6.65
C LEU A 73 -22.25 -17.86 7.58
N GLU A 74 -23.10 -16.85 7.55
CA GLU A 74 -24.34 -16.93 8.30
C GLU A 74 -25.34 -17.76 7.53
N THR A 75 -26.01 -18.64 8.22
CA THR A 75 -27.02 -19.50 7.65
C THR A 75 -28.40 -19.16 8.19
#